data_8e9f0ff5ec543fc1031fdce71e3b97f0
#
_entry.id   8e9f0ff5ec543fc1031fdce71e3b97f0
#
_cell.length_a   1.000
_cell.length_b   1.000
_cell.length_c   1.000
_cell.angle_alpha   90.00
_cell.angle_beta   90.00
_cell.angle_gamma   90.00
#
_symmetry.space_group_name_H-M   'P 1'
#
loop_
_entity.id
_entity.type
_entity.pdbx_description
1 polymer ?
#
loop_
_entity_poly.entity_id
_entity_poly.type
_entity_poly.pdbx_seq_one_letter_code
_entity_poly.pdbx_strand_id
1 'polypeptide(L)'
;MTEFLIDGATTASTVDGCAAEAAGFEAMQLNAAWTFEASHDPFLPLALAAKQTTSIELGTAIAVAFARNPMTCAITAWDLQRLSNGRFILGLGTQIKPHITKRYSEPWSQPAARMREYIAALHAIWDNFQTGEKLNFRGEFYSHTLMTPFFSPGPLEVDRPKIYVAGVGPKMVETIGHSADGFFVHPFHTPDHMEAETLPVLSAAARSAGRVDNDVTIACLTIVAMGRDDAEVANARRKAAAQLAFYGSTPAYSGVLDYHGYEHLQPELNQLSKQGDWKTMTEKIDDDLVDLLCVSGTPSEVGAKLKERNGFADRSTMMFYGAPPDPDAIADTVKAARS
;
A
#
# COMPACT_ATOMS: atom_id res chain seq x y z
N MET A 1 10.03 -15.16 16.95
CA MET A 1 8.93 -14.76 16.05
C MET A 1 8.94 -13.24 16.02
N THR A 2 9.06 -12.63 14.87
CA THR A 2 8.88 -11.19 14.70
C THR A 2 7.45 -10.82 15.09
N GLU A 3 7.26 -9.71 15.79
CA GLU A 3 5.93 -9.21 16.14
C GLU A 3 5.14 -8.90 14.87
N PHE A 4 3.89 -9.36 14.78
CA PHE A 4 2.98 -9.03 13.68
C PHE A 4 2.51 -7.58 13.81
N LEU A 5 2.82 -6.76 12.82
CA LEU A 5 2.55 -5.33 12.86
C LEU A 5 1.14 -5.02 12.33
N ILE A 6 0.43 -4.10 13.00
CA ILE A 6 -0.90 -3.64 12.60
C ILE A 6 -0.86 -2.15 12.31
N ASP A 7 -1.36 -1.80 11.15
CA ASP A 7 -1.30 -0.44 10.61
C ASP A 7 -2.69 0.14 10.36
N GLY A 8 -2.76 1.47 10.31
CA GLY A 8 -3.94 2.22 9.90
C GLY A 8 -3.75 2.95 8.58
N ALA A 9 -4.81 3.06 7.79
CA ALA A 9 -4.88 3.94 6.64
C ALA A 9 -5.75 5.15 6.95
N THR A 10 -5.25 6.35 6.68
CA THR A 10 -6.01 7.59 6.91
C THR A 10 -7.13 7.73 5.89
N THR A 11 -8.30 8.17 6.33
CA THR A 11 -9.52 8.30 5.50
C THR A 11 -10.15 9.69 5.53
N ALA A 12 -9.62 10.59 6.35
CA ALA A 12 -10.12 11.95 6.46
C ALA A 12 -10.07 12.69 5.12
N SER A 13 -11.05 13.56 4.91
CA SER A 13 -11.19 14.33 3.66
C SER A 13 -10.32 15.58 3.60
N THR A 14 -9.51 15.84 4.64
CA THR A 14 -8.63 17.01 4.73
C THR A 14 -7.22 16.61 5.14
N VAL A 15 -6.24 17.42 4.77
CA VAL A 15 -4.81 17.16 5.05
C VAL A 15 -4.53 17.13 6.56
N ASP A 16 -5.08 18.07 7.31
CA ASP A 16 -4.97 18.13 8.76
C ASP A 16 -5.75 17.01 9.46
N GLY A 17 -6.91 16.62 8.91
CA GLY A 17 -7.66 15.46 9.38
C GLY A 17 -6.87 14.16 9.27
N CYS A 18 -6.21 13.91 8.14
CA CYS A 18 -5.32 12.74 7.98
C CYS A 18 -4.16 12.75 8.98
N ALA A 19 -3.59 13.93 9.26
CA ALA A 19 -2.53 14.05 10.25
C ALA A 19 -3.03 13.76 11.68
N ALA A 20 -4.24 14.23 12.01
CA ALA A 20 -4.88 13.92 13.29
C ALA A 20 -5.22 12.43 13.44
N GLU A 21 -5.69 11.76 12.36
CA GLU A 21 -5.88 10.31 12.36
C GLU A 21 -4.57 9.56 12.63
N ALA A 22 -3.44 9.98 12.02
CA ALA A 22 -2.14 9.37 12.28
C ALA A 22 -1.72 9.50 13.75
N ALA A 23 -1.96 10.64 14.40
CA ALA A 23 -1.74 10.81 15.83
C ALA A 23 -2.68 9.94 16.68
N GLY A 24 -3.92 9.77 16.26
CA GLY A 24 -4.87 8.82 16.86
C GLY A 24 -4.40 7.38 16.74
N PHE A 25 -3.84 6.97 15.59
CA PHE A 25 -3.28 5.63 15.39
C PHE A 25 -2.08 5.37 16.32
N GLU A 26 -1.21 6.36 16.52
CA GLU A 26 -0.13 6.25 17.51
C GLU A 26 -0.69 6.04 18.94
N ALA A 27 -1.71 6.79 19.33
CA ALA A 27 -2.36 6.64 20.62
C ALA A 27 -3.02 5.26 20.81
N MET A 28 -3.56 4.68 19.75
CA MET A 28 -4.10 3.32 19.72
C MET A 28 -3.03 2.23 19.53
N GLN A 29 -1.75 2.60 19.52
CA GLN A 29 -0.59 1.70 19.37
C GLN A 29 -0.53 0.96 18.02
N LEU A 30 -1.06 1.53 16.95
CA LEU A 30 -0.77 1.03 15.60
C LEU A 30 0.70 1.28 15.24
N ASN A 31 1.22 0.47 14.33
CA ASN A 31 2.65 0.49 13.99
C ASN A 31 2.96 1.49 12.87
N ALA A 32 2.02 1.70 11.92
CA ALA A 32 2.16 2.71 10.88
C ALA A 32 0.85 3.43 10.56
N ALA A 33 0.98 4.65 10.02
CA ALA A 33 -0.09 5.43 9.43
C ALA A 33 0.20 5.64 7.94
N TRP A 34 -0.70 5.14 7.08
CA TRP A 34 -0.58 5.22 5.64
C TRP A 34 -1.53 6.25 5.05
N THR A 35 -1.00 7.13 4.20
CA THR A 35 -1.79 8.00 3.34
C THR A 35 -1.82 7.46 1.91
N PHE A 36 -2.84 7.79 1.14
CA PHE A 36 -2.93 7.38 -0.27
C PHE A 36 -3.28 8.56 -1.17
N GLU A 37 -2.85 8.47 -2.43
CA GLU A 37 -3.09 9.53 -3.40
C GLU A 37 -4.44 9.38 -4.08
N ALA A 38 -5.43 10.12 -3.59
CA ALA A 38 -6.78 10.20 -4.15
C ALA A 38 -7.20 11.63 -4.44
N SER A 39 -7.88 12.27 -3.49
CA SER A 39 -8.33 13.67 -3.56
C SER A 39 -7.28 14.66 -3.06
N HIS A 40 -6.27 14.18 -2.32
CA HIS A 40 -5.19 14.98 -1.75
C HIS A 40 -3.82 14.46 -2.19
N ASP A 41 -2.82 15.34 -2.11
CA ASP A 41 -1.41 14.93 -2.20
C ASP A 41 -1.07 14.03 -1.01
N PRO A 42 -0.45 12.85 -1.20
CA PRO A 42 -0.23 11.91 -0.12
C PRO A 42 0.89 12.32 0.85
N PHE A 43 1.75 13.28 0.50
CA PHE A 43 2.90 13.68 1.31
C PHE A 43 2.58 14.82 2.30
N LEU A 44 1.66 15.71 1.93
CA LEU A 44 1.32 16.87 2.79
C LEU A 44 0.80 16.45 4.18
N PRO A 45 -0.13 15.49 4.30
CA PRO A 45 -0.58 15.02 5.62
C PRO A 45 0.56 14.45 6.46
N LEU A 46 1.52 13.76 5.82
CA LEU A 46 2.65 13.14 6.51
C LEU A 46 3.63 14.15 7.09
N ALA A 47 3.79 15.31 6.43
CA ALA A 47 4.59 16.40 6.98
C ALA A 47 4.00 16.96 8.29
N LEU A 48 2.67 17.06 8.36
CA LEU A 48 1.97 17.45 9.57
C LEU A 48 2.01 16.35 10.63
N ALA A 49 1.73 15.11 10.25
CA ALA A 49 1.77 13.94 11.13
C ALA A 49 3.14 13.74 11.77
N ALA A 50 4.24 13.95 11.02
CA ALA A 50 5.60 13.86 11.54
C ALA A 50 5.88 14.80 12.72
N LYS A 51 5.16 15.93 12.81
CA LYS A 51 5.24 16.87 13.93
C LYS A 51 4.30 16.55 15.09
N GLN A 52 3.25 15.77 14.83
CA GLN A 52 2.23 15.41 15.81
C GLN A 52 2.48 14.04 16.46
N THR A 53 3.40 13.25 15.88
CA THR A 53 3.72 11.89 16.31
C THR A 53 5.20 11.74 16.63
N THR A 54 5.56 10.71 17.40
CA THR A 54 6.92 10.49 17.89
C THR A 54 7.49 9.11 17.56
N SER A 55 6.66 8.08 17.41
CA SER A 55 7.04 6.68 17.30
C SER A 55 6.45 5.95 16.11
N ILE A 56 5.21 6.28 15.69
CA ILE A 56 4.53 5.59 14.60
C ILE A 56 5.26 5.81 13.27
N GLU A 57 5.42 4.76 12.47
CA GLU A 57 5.90 4.87 11.09
C GLU A 57 4.88 5.64 10.25
N LEU A 58 5.37 6.45 9.34
CA LEU A 58 4.55 7.30 8.46
C LEU A 58 4.90 7.00 7.02
N GLY A 59 3.90 6.78 6.17
CA GLY A 59 4.22 6.50 4.78
C GLY A 59 3.04 6.66 3.83
N THR A 60 3.38 6.57 2.55
CA THR A 60 2.38 6.56 1.47
C THR A 60 2.01 5.12 1.09
N ALA A 61 0.72 4.82 0.93
CA ALA A 61 0.24 3.53 0.40
C ALA A 61 -0.93 3.73 -0.58
N ILE A 62 -0.64 4.33 -1.71
CA ILE A 62 0.64 4.65 -2.35
C ILE A 62 0.64 6.08 -2.89
N ALA A 63 1.85 6.64 -3.12
CA ALA A 63 2.03 7.77 -4.01
C ALA A 63 2.19 7.28 -5.46
N VAL A 64 1.61 8.01 -6.43
CA VAL A 64 1.66 7.65 -7.85
C VAL A 64 3.01 8.01 -8.43
N ALA A 65 3.89 7.02 -8.63
CA ALA A 65 5.27 7.22 -9.09
C ALA A 65 5.33 7.91 -10.47
N PHE A 66 4.50 7.47 -11.43
CA PHE A 66 4.58 7.96 -12.81
C PHE A 66 3.95 9.33 -13.05
N ALA A 67 3.33 9.90 -12.03
CA ALA A 67 2.90 11.30 -12.01
C ALA A 67 4.00 12.25 -11.51
N ARG A 68 5.16 11.71 -11.08
CA ARG A 68 6.25 12.46 -10.46
C ARG A 68 7.61 12.10 -11.07
N ASN A 69 8.49 13.07 -11.13
CA ASN A 69 9.89 12.83 -11.48
C ASN A 69 10.64 12.22 -10.27
N PRO A 70 11.56 11.23 -10.47
CA PRO A 70 12.35 10.66 -9.39
C PRO A 70 13.08 11.71 -8.52
N MET A 71 13.60 12.78 -9.11
CA MET A 71 14.29 13.85 -8.35
C MET A 71 13.35 14.55 -7.37
N THR A 72 12.16 14.96 -7.81
CA THR A 72 11.19 15.62 -6.91
C THR A 72 10.69 14.69 -5.84
N CYS A 73 10.46 13.41 -6.18
CA CYS A 73 10.07 12.39 -5.22
C CYS A 73 11.19 12.11 -4.20
N ALA A 74 12.45 12.04 -4.66
CA ALA A 74 13.61 11.83 -3.80
C ALA A 74 13.78 12.96 -2.76
N ILE A 75 13.64 14.22 -3.18
CA ILE A 75 13.72 15.39 -2.29
C ILE A 75 12.61 15.34 -1.24
N THR A 76 11.36 15.12 -1.67
CA THR A 76 10.21 15.04 -0.75
C THR A 76 10.39 13.92 0.27
N ALA A 77 10.81 12.74 -0.17
CA ALA A 77 11.02 11.59 0.72
C ALA A 77 12.19 11.85 1.71
N TRP A 78 13.25 12.53 1.27
CA TRP A 78 14.39 12.90 2.10
C TRP A 78 14.01 13.89 3.20
N ASP A 79 13.20 14.89 2.83
CA ASP A 79 12.70 15.87 3.80
C ASP A 79 11.77 15.24 4.82
N LEU A 80 10.87 14.35 4.38
CA LEU A 80 9.98 13.62 5.29
C LEU A 80 10.74 12.66 6.22
N GLN A 81 11.79 12.00 5.72
CA GLN A 81 12.63 11.14 6.53
C GLN A 81 13.34 11.93 7.64
N ARG A 82 13.90 13.08 7.29
CA ARG A 82 14.51 14.00 8.27
C ARG A 82 13.47 14.52 9.26
N LEU A 83 12.32 14.98 8.76
CA LEU A 83 11.25 15.56 9.57
C LEU A 83 10.65 14.58 10.56
N SER A 84 10.52 13.31 10.16
CA SER A 84 10.00 12.22 10.99
C SER A 84 11.05 11.52 11.85
N ASN A 85 12.32 11.95 11.77
CA ASN A 85 13.44 11.30 12.45
C ASN A 85 13.56 9.80 12.13
N GLY A 86 13.59 9.46 10.83
CA GLY A 86 13.82 8.11 10.37
C GLY A 86 12.59 7.22 10.26
N ARG A 87 11.37 7.74 10.45
CA ARG A 87 10.12 6.97 10.47
C ARG A 87 9.37 6.95 9.13
N PHE A 88 9.87 7.61 8.09
CA PHE A 88 9.17 7.71 6.83
C PHE A 88 9.43 6.51 5.91
N ILE A 89 8.36 5.97 5.32
CA ILE A 89 8.39 4.91 4.30
C ILE A 89 7.76 5.46 3.01
N LEU A 90 8.51 5.38 1.90
CA LEU A 90 8.05 5.78 0.59
C LEU A 90 7.31 4.63 -0.10
N GLY A 91 5.99 4.63 -0.04
CA GLY A 91 5.17 3.68 -0.78
C GLY A 91 4.79 4.18 -2.16
N LEU A 92 5.13 3.42 -3.19
CA LEU A 92 4.96 3.77 -4.59
C LEU A 92 4.04 2.79 -5.32
N GLY A 93 3.31 3.31 -6.32
CA GLY A 93 2.55 2.49 -7.26
C GLY A 93 2.52 3.14 -8.64
N THR A 94 2.28 2.33 -9.68
CA THR A 94 2.25 2.82 -11.06
C THR A 94 0.96 3.53 -11.41
N GLN A 95 -0.12 3.30 -10.68
CA GLN A 95 -1.49 3.60 -11.10
C GLN A 95 -1.84 2.85 -12.42
N ILE A 96 -2.99 3.10 -12.99
CA ILE A 96 -3.42 2.53 -14.27
C ILE A 96 -3.24 3.52 -15.42
N LYS A 97 -3.05 3.01 -16.64
CA LYS A 97 -2.82 3.80 -17.86
C LYS A 97 -3.78 5.00 -18.03
N PRO A 98 -5.12 4.85 -17.88
CA PRO A 98 -6.02 5.99 -18.05
C PRO A 98 -5.76 7.15 -17.09
N HIS A 99 -5.43 6.87 -15.83
CA HIS A 99 -5.09 7.92 -14.87
C HIS A 99 -3.78 8.62 -15.23
N ILE A 100 -2.73 7.87 -15.59
CA ILE A 100 -1.45 8.47 -15.97
C ILE A 100 -1.61 9.33 -17.23
N THR A 101 -2.26 8.81 -18.27
CA THR A 101 -2.33 9.52 -19.56
C THR A 101 -3.38 10.62 -19.62
N LYS A 102 -4.51 10.48 -18.90
CA LYS A 102 -5.64 11.43 -19.01
C LYS A 102 -5.78 12.36 -17.82
N ARG A 103 -5.39 11.90 -16.59
CA ARG A 103 -5.48 12.74 -15.39
C ARG A 103 -4.17 13.50 -15.14
N TYR A 104 -3.01 12.81 -15.33
CA TYR A 104 -1.69 13.39 -15.07
C TYR A 104 -1.00 13.91 -16.34
N SER A 105 -1.52 13.58 -17.54
CA SER A 105 -0.94 13.97 -18.84
C SER A 105 0.50 13.47 -19.04
N GLU A 106 0.81 12.29 -18.47
CA GLU A 106 2.14 11.69 -18.51
C GLU A 106 2.17 10.45 -19.43
N PRO A 107 3.33 10.10 -20.00
CA PRO A 107 3.47 8.93 -20.85
C PRO A 107 3.32 7.63 -20.05
N TRP A 108 2.74 6.62 -20.71
CA TRP A 108 2.63 5.28 -20.16
C TRP A 108 3.39 4.28 -21.04
N SER A 109 4.40 3.65 -20.47
CA SER A 109 5.17 2.59 -21.13
C SER A 109 5.79 1.64 -20.10
N GLN A 110 5.88 0.36 -20.42
CA GLN A 110 6.67 -0.67 -19.71
C GLN A 110 6.66 -0.53 -18.17
N PRO A 111 5.50 -0.60 -17.48
CA PRO A 111 5.38 -0.14 -16.10
C PRO A 111 6.33 -0.85 -15.12
N ALA A 112 6.61 -2.14 -15.30
CA ALA A 112 7.51 -2.88 -14.42
C ALA A 112 8.98 -2.43 -14.60
N ALA A 113 9.45 -2.35 -15.84
CA ALA A 113 10.81 -1.89 -16.15
C ALA A 113 11.03 -0.42 -15.72
N ARG A 114 10.04 0.43 -16.00
CA ARG A 114 10.08 1.84 -15.60
C ARG A 114 10.07 2.02 -14.08
N MET A 115 9.32 1.20 -13.33
CA MET A 115 9.32 1.22 -11.85
C MET A 115 10.68 0.77 -11.31
N ARG A 116 11.26 -0.27 -11.86
CA ARG A 116 12.61 -0.74 -11.47
C ARG A 116 13.65 0.37 -11.66
N GLU A 117 13.61 1.05 -12.79
CA GLU A 117 14.51 2.17 -13.07
C GLU A 117 14.21 3.39 -12.18
N TYR A 118 12.94 3.66 -11.87
CA TYR A 118 12.54 4.71 -10.94
C TYR A 118 13.18 4.50 -9.55
N ILE A 119 13.11 3.29 -9.02
CA ILE A 119 13.72 2.92 -7.74
C ILE A 119 15.24 3.09 -7.80
N ALA A 120 15.88 2.60 -8.87
CA ALA A 120 17.32 2.77 -9.06
C ALA A 120 17.74 4.26 -9.13
N ALA A 121 16.92 5.09 -9.78
CA ALA A 121 17.13 6.53 -9.82
C ALA A 121 17.03 7.19 -8.45
N LEU A 122 16.03 6.79 -7.63
CA LEU A 122 15.90 7.25 -6.24
C LEU A 122 17.14 6.91 -5.42
N HIS A 123 17.63 5.68 -5.51
CA HIS A 123 18.84 5.25 -4.79
C HIS A 123 20.06 6.09 -5.21
N ALA A 124 20.30 6.27 -6.52
CA ALA A 124 21.41 7.06 -7.02
C ALA A 124 21.35 8.54 -6.57
N ILE A 125 20.14 9.11 -6.49
CA ILE A 125 19.93 10.47 -6.01
C ILE A 125 20.22 10.55 -4.49
N TRP A 126 19.69 9.61 -3.70
CA TRP A 126 19.94 9.55 -2.25
C TRP A 126 21.39 9.25 -1.89
N ASP A 127 22.07 8.40 -2.66
CA ASP A 127 23.51 8.15 -2.49
C ASP A 127 24.30 9.45 -2.71
N ASN A 128 23.95 10.24 -3.74
CA ASN A 128 24.53 11.58 -3.94
C ASN A 128 24.25 12.52 -2.76
N PHE A 129 23.02 12.57 -2.22
CA PHE A 129 22.68 13.38 -1.05
C PHE A 129 23.47 12.98 0.18
N GLN A 130 23.66 11.66 0.39
CA GLN A 130 24.33 11.11 1.55
C GLN A 130 25.84 11.28 1.51
N THR A 131 26.46 11.06 0.33
CA THR A 131 27.94 11.00 0.20
C THR A 131 28.55 12.24 -0.41
N GLY A 132 27.76 13.02 -1.15
CA GLY A 132 28.28 14.13 -1.98
C GLY A 132 28.98 13.67 -3.27
N GLU A 133 29.01 12.36 -3.56
CA GLU A 133 29.59 11.84 -4.81
C GLU A 133 28.79 12.32 -6.02
N LYS A 134 29.48 12.40 -7.17
CA LYS A 134 28.88 12.93 -8.41
C LYS A 134 27.67 12.11 -8.85
N LEU A 135 26.52 12.75 -8.94
CA LEU A 135 25.32 12.13 -9.52
C LEU A 135 25.55 11.83 -11.02
N ASN A 136 25.43 10.56 -11.39
CA ASN A 136 25.61 10.11 -12.78
C ASN A 136 24.70 8.88 -13.06
N PHE A 137 23.39 9.07 -12.98
CA PHE A 137 22.40 8.05 -13.32
C PHE A 137 21.94 8.23 -14.77
N ARG A 138 22.02 7.16 -15.59
CA ARG A 138 21.59 7.16 -16.99
C ARG A 138 20.86 5.86 -17.27
N GLY A 139 19.54 5.93 -17.37
CA GLY A 139 18.66 4.82 -17.71
C GLY A 139 17.93 5.03 -19.03
N GLU A 140 17.00 4.16 -19.33
CA GLU A 140 16.13 4.23 -20.50
C GLU A 140 15.03 5.28 -20.33
N PHE A 141 14.47 5.39 -19.12
CA PHE A 141 13.33 6.28 -18.80
C PHE A 141 13.76 7.56 -18.10
N TYR A 142 14.84 7.52 -17.32
CA TYR A 142 15.30 8.63 -16.48
C TYR A 142 16.80 8.87 -16.61
N SER A 143 17.20 10.13 -16.57
CA SER A 143 18.62 10.51 -16.54
C SER A 143 18.81 11.67 -15.57
N HIS A 144 19.64 11.45 -14.55
CA HIS A 144 19.97 12.42 -13.52
C HIS A 144 21.49 12.57 -13.41
N THR A 145 22.05 13.67 -13.95
CA THR A 145 23.50 13.85 -14.06
C THR A 145 23.99 15.21 -13.54
N LEU A 146 23.08 15.96 -12.93
CA LEU A 146 23.41 17.28 -12.38
C LEU A 146 22.91 17.37 -10.93
N MET A 147 23.82 17.62 -10.01
CA MET A 147 23.57 18.04 -8.64
C MET A 147 24.70 18.97 -8.22
N THR A 148 24.37 20.20 -7.92
CA THR A 148 25.35 21.15 -7.38
C THR A 148 25.15 21.28 -5.86
N PRO A 149 26.17 21.71 -5.11
CA PRO A 149 26.07 21.81 -3.65
C PRO A 149 24.89 22.65 -3.15
N PHE A 150 24.49 23.66 -3.92
CA PHE A 150 23.34 24.50 -3.56
C PHE A 150 22.00 23.77 -3.56
N PHE A 151 21.85 22.74 -4.41
CA PHE A 151 20.60 21.95 -4.53
C PHE A 151 20.61 20.66 -3.74
N SER A 152 21.76 20.27 -3.16
CA SER A 152 21.84 19.07 -2.33
C SER A 152 21.31 19.36 -0.92
N PRO A 153 20.37 18.57 -0.39
CA PRO A 153 19.88 18.73 0.97
C PRO A 153 20.91 18.28 2.03
N GLY A 154 22.02 17.66 1.59
CA GLY A 154 23.03 17.06 2.48
C GLY A 154 22.59 15.75 3.13
N PRO A 155 23.48 15.12 3.92
CA PRO A 155 23.26 13.81 4.51
C PRO A 155 22.16 13.80 5.56
N LEU A 156 21.54 12.63 5.74
CA LEU A 156 20.71 12.30 6.90
C LEU A 156 21.58 11.76 8.04
N GLU A 157 21.15 11.98 9.28
CA GLU A 157 21.70 11.36 10.49
C GLU A 157 20.97 10.02 10.82
N VAL A 158 19.97 9.66 10.04
CA VAL A 158 19.16 8.45 10.12
C VAL A 158 19.27 7.67 8.81
N ASP A 159 18.80 6.44 8.79
CA ASP A 159 18.75 5.63 7.56
C ASP A 159 17.92 6.31 6.49
N ARG A 160 18.25 6.03 5.22
CA ARG A 160 17.45 6.48 4.07
C ARG A 160 16.01 5.93 4.14
N PRO A 161 15.04 6.59 3.47
CA PRO A 161 13.68 6.06 3.42
C PRO A 161 13.65 4.64 2.82
N LYS A 162 12.87 3.73 3.41
CA LYS A 162 12.54 2.47 2.76
C LYS A 162 11.57 2.72 1.59
N ILE A 163 11.70 1.92 0.53
CA ILE A 163 10.82 1.97 -0.63
C ILE A 163 9.92 0.74 -0.62
N TYR A 164 8.61 0.94 -0.42
CA TYR A 164 7.61 -0.10 -0.61
C TYR A 164 6.90 0.11 -1.95
N VAL A 165 6.55 -0.97 -2.64
CA VAL A 165 5.89 -0.88 -3.94
C VAL A 165 4.63 -1.72 -3.97
N ALA A 166 3.54 -1.15 -4.50
CA ALA A 166 2.32 -1.89 -4.78
C ALA A 166 2.32 -2.47 -6.21
N GLY A 167 1.88 -3.71 -6.34
CA GLY A 167 1.76 -4.37 -7.63
C GLY A 167 0.93 -5.65 -7.55
N VAL A 168 0.36 -6.08 -8.68
CA VAL A 168 -0.51 -7.27 -8.74
C VAL A 168 -0.09 -8.27 -9.81
N GLY A 169 0.59 -7.86 -10.84
CA GLY A 169 1.00 -8.78 -11.92
C GLY A 169 2.41 -9.34 -11.70
N PRO A 170 2.74 -10.53 -12.23
CA PRO A 170 4.01 -11.22 -11.97
C PRO A 170 5.25 -10.38 -12.31
N LYS A 171 5.24 -9.61 -13.38
CA LYS A 171 6.36 -8.72 -13.74
C LYS A 171 6.59 -7.59 -12.72
N MET A 172 5.53 -7.08 -12.08
CA MET A 172 5.68 -6.07 -11.05
C MET A 172 6.16 -6.71 -9.75
N VAL A 173 5.63 -7.88 -9.38
CA VAL A 173 6.09 -8.67 -8.23
C VAL A 173 7.58 -9.02 -8.38
N GLU A 174 8.02 -9.42 -9.57
CA GLU A 174 9.44 -9.64 -9.90
C GLU A 174 10.27 -8.37 -9.69
N THR A 175 9.78 -7.20 -10.16
CA THR A 175 10.45 -5.90 -9.93
C THR A 175 10.56 -5.58 -8.44
N ILE A 176 9.51 -5.85 -7.66
CA ILE A 176 9.50 -5.65 -6.20
C ILE A 176 10.56 -6.52 -5.52
N GLY A 177 10.57 -7.83 -5.82
CA GLY A 177 11.57 -8.75 -5.28
C GLY A 177 13.01 -8.33 -5.57
N HIS A 178 13.25 -7.80 -6.76
CA HIS A 178 14.57 -7.31 -7.16
C HIS A 178 15.01 -6.03 -6.45
N SER A 179 14.10 -5.08 -6.20
CA SER A 179 14.51 -3.68 -6.01
C SER A 179 13.85 -2.95 -4.85
N ALA A 180 12.72 -3.42 -4.33
CA ALA A 180 11.98 -2.73 -3.26
C ALA A 180 12.32 -3.28 -1.87
N ASP A 181 12.20 -2.45 -0.83
CA ASP A 181 12.36 -2.86 0.55
C ASP A 181 11.07 -3.49 1.12
N GLY A 182 9.93 -3.27 0.45
CA GLY A 182 8.66 -3.88 0.83
C GLY A 182 7.67 -3.98 -0.31
N PHE A 183 6.67 -4.83 -0.10
CA PHE A 183 5.60 -5.12 -1.03
C PHE A 183 4.24 -4.79 -0.39
N PHE A 184 3.53 -3.81 -0.94
CA PHE A 184 2.13 -3.58 -0.62
C PHE A 184 1.24 -4.53 -1.41
N VAL A 185 0.68 -5.52 -0.74
CA VAL A 185 -0.30 -6.45 -1.31
C VAL A 185 -1.64 -5.74 -1.45
N HIS A 186 -2.23 -5.79 -2.66
CA HIS A 186 -3.53 -5.20 -2.92
C HIS A 186 -4.62 -5.82 -2.03
N PRO A 187 -5.62 -5.06 -1.53
CA PRO A 187 -6.63 -5.60 -0.62
C PRO A 187 -7.51 -6.71 -1.22
N PHE A 188 -7.55 -6.83 -2.54
CA PHE A 188 -8.22 -7.93 -3.25
C PHE A 188 -7.26 -9.11 -3.41
N HIS A 189 -7.02 -9.85 -2.32
CA HIS A 189 -6.15 -11.01 -2.26
C HIS A 189 -6.71 -12.08 -1.32
N THR A 190 -6.22 -13.30 -1.46
CA THR A 190 -6.41 -14.39 -0.50
C THR A 190 -5.07 -14.98 -0.10
N PRO A 191 -4.92 -15.53 1.11
CA PRO A 191 -3.69 -16.21 1.54
C PRO A 191 -3.25 -17.29 0.54
N ASP A 192 -4.18 -18.18 0.17
CA ASP A 192 -3.90 -19.31 -0.71
C ASP A 192 -3.36 -18.86 -2.08
N HIS A 193 -3.98 -17.85 -2.70
CA HIS A 193 -3.47 -17.28 -3.96
C HIS A 193 -2.10 -16.60 -3.78
N MET A 194 -1.89 -15.91 -2.65
CA MET A 194 -0.59 -15.31 -2.35
C MET A 194 0.51 -16.37 -2.24
N GLU A 195 0.27 -17.41 -1.46
CA GLU A 195 1.24 -18.48 -1.23
C GLU A 195 1.50 -19.32 -2.49
N ALA A 196 0.47 -19.60 -3.29
CA ALA A 196 0.61 -20.41 -4.49
C ALA A 196 1.25 -19.66 -5.67
N GLU A 197 0.88 -18.38 -5.89
CA GLU A 197 1.20 -17.67 -7.12
C GLU A 197 2.17 -16.50 -6.91
N THR A 198 1.95 -15.68 -5.87
CA THR A 198 2.64 -14.39 -5.75
C THR A 198 3.97 -14.50 -5.00
N LEU A 199 3.97 -15.14 -3.83
CA LEU A 199 5.17 -15.24 -2.99
C LEU A 199 6.30 -16.04 -3.62
N PRO A 200 6.05 -17.13 -4.38
CA PRO A 200 7.11 -17.82 -5.11
C PRO A 200 7.83 -16.92 -6.12
N VAL A 201 7.09 -16.07 -6.84
CA VAL A 201 7.67 -15.11 -7.81
C VAL A 201 8.51 -14.06 -7.08
N LEU A 202 7.99 -13.51 -5.98
CA LEU A 202 8.69 -12.52 -5.15
C LEU A 202 10.01 -13.07 -4.62
N SER A 203 9.97 -14.25 -4.01
CA SER A 203 11.15 -14.91 -3.43
C SER A 203 12.18 -15.30 -4.49
N ALA A 204 11.76 -15.82 -5.65
CA ALA A 204 12.65 -16.13 -6.74
C ALA A 204 13.38 -14.89 -7.28
N ALA A 205 12.64 -13.76 -7.42
CA ALA A 205 13.21 -12.50 -7.85
C ALA A 205 14.19 -11.92 -6.82
N ALA A 206 13.87 -11.96 -5.53
CA ALA A 206 14.75 -11.51 -4.46
C ALA A 206 16.07 -12.32 -4.46
N ARG A 207 15.98 -13.65 -4.50
CA ARG A 207 17.18 -14.51 -4.59
C ARG A 207 18.01 -14.26 -5.84
N SER A 208 17.39 -14.03 -7.00
CA SER A 208 18.13 -13.71 -8.23
C SER A 208 18.87 -12.37 -8.18
N ALA A 209 18.43 -11.46 -7.32
CA ALA A 209 19.09 -10.19 -7.02
C ALA A 209 20.16 -10.30 -5.89
N GLY A 210 20.44 -11.51 -5.40
CA GLY A 210 21.41 -11.73 -4.31
C GLY A 210 20.88 -11.37 -2.93
N ARG A 211 19.56 -11.19 -2.78
CA ARG A 211 18.90 -10.87 -1.51
C ARG A 211 18.55 -12.17 -0.77
N VAL A 212 18.51 -12.10 0.55
CA VAL A 212 18.10 -13.24 1.38
C VAL A 212 16.58 -13.26 1.59
N ASP A 213 16.05 -14.40 2.02
CA ASP A 213 14.65 -14.52 2.40
C ASP A 213 14.36 -13.53 3.55
N ASN A 214 13.23 -12.84 3.47
CA ASN A 214 12.78 -11.76 4.35
C ASN A 214 13.43 -10.36 4.17
N ASP A 215 14.22 -10.14 3.13
CA ASP A 215 14.71 -8.78 2.78
C ASP A 215 13.59 -7.87 2.23
N VAL A 216 12.44 -8.44 1.88
CA VAL A 216 11.26 -7.70 1.41
C VAL A 216 10.14 -7.82 2.43
N THR A 217 9.82 -6.73 3.10
CA THR A 217 8.68 -6.67 4.04
C THR A 217 7.37 -6.83 3.28
N ILE A 218 6.53 -7.79 3.68
CA ILE A 218 5.21 -8.01 3.08
C ILE A 218 4.15 -7.27 3.90
N ALA A 219 3.54 -6.25 3.30
CA ALA A 219 2.52 -5.39 3.90
C ALA A 219 1.17 -5.65 3.23
N CYS A 220 0.26 -6.35 3.91
CA CYS A 220 -1.07 -6.63 3.41
C CYS A 220 -2.04 -5.50 3.73
N LEU A 221 -2.74 -5.00 2.70
CA LEU A 221 -3.93 -4.19 2.86
C LEU A 221 -5.12 -5.14 2.98
N THR A 222 -5.82 -5.15 4.11
CA THR A 222 -6.86 -6.14 4.40
C THR A 222 -8.21 -5.46 4.56
N ILE A 223 -9.20 -5.90 3.78
CA ILE A 223 -10.58 -5.41 3.93
C ILE A 223 -11.15 -5.93 5.23
N VAL A 224 -11.68 -5.03 6.05
CA VAL A 224 -12.25 -5.34 7.36
C VAL A 224 -13.70 -4.88 7.43
N ALA A 225 -14.58 -5.80 7.80
CA ALA A 225 -15.99 -5.55 8.09
C ALA A 225 -16.24 -5.77 9.59
N MET A 226 -16.07 -4.73 10.38
CA MET A 226 -16.11 -4.77 11.84
C MET A 226 -17.32 -4.03 12.40
N GLY A 227 -17.89 -4.56 13.48
CA GLY A 227 -18.97 -3.95 14.26
C GLY A 227 -18.98 -4.48 15.70
N ARG A 228 -19.65 -3.78 16.60
CA ARG A 228 -19.78 -4.21 17.99
C ARG A 228 -20.89 -5.22 18.20
N ASP A 229 -21.80 -5.33 17.23
CA ASP A 229 -22.90 -6.30 17.21
C ASP A 229 -23.15 -6.83 15.80
N ASP A 230 -24.00 -7.84 15.68
CA ASP A 230 -24.32 -8.53 14.42
C ASP A 230 -24.91 -7.55 13.37
N ALA A 231 -25.66 -6.55 13.78
CA ALA A 231 -26.27 -5.59 12.86
C ALA A 231 -25.22 -4.65 12.25
N GLU A 232 -24.27 -4.19 13.07
CA GLU A 232 -23.13 -3.39 12.61
C GLU A 232 -22.22 -4.20 11.70
N VAL A 233 -21.89 -5.44 12.07
CA VAL A 233 -21.08 -6.35 11.24
C VAL A 233 -21.77 -6.60 9.90
N ALA A 234 -23.07 -6.91 9.89
CA ALA A 234 -23.81 -7.13 8.65
C ALA A 234 -23.84 -5.86 7.75
N ASN A 235 -23.94 -4.67 8.36
CA ASN A 235 -23.84 -3.41 7.61
C ASN A 235 -22.44 -3.18 7.02
N ALA A 236 -21.39 -3.45 7.78
CA ALA A 236 -19.99 -3.36 7.31
C ALA A 236 -19.72 -4.36 6.18
N ARG A 237 -20.21 -5.61 6.28
CA ARG A 237 -20.10 -6.63 5.23
C ARG A 237 -20.74 -6.18 3.90
N ARG A 238 -21.95 -5.56 3.95
CA ARG A 238 -22.58 -5.02 2.73
C ARG A 238 -21.73 -3.94 2.05
N LYS A 239 -21.07 -3.07 2.84
CA LYS A 239 -20.17 -2.04 2.29
C LYS A 239 -18.90 -2.67 1.73
N ALA A 240 -18.34 -3.67 2.41
CA ALA A 240 -17.22 -4.45 1.90
C ALA A 240 -17.58 -5.15 0.58
N ALA A 241 -18.76 -5.78 0.46
CA ALA A 241 -19.24 -6.40 -0.77
C ALA A 241 -19.30 -5.42 -1.96
N ALA A 242 -19.76 -4.19 -1.73
CA ALA A 242 -19.76 -3.16 -2.77
C ALA A 242 -18.34 -2.82 -3.27
N GLN A 243 -17.37 -2.75 -2.36
CA GLN A 243 -15.98 -2.53 -2.72
C GLN A 243 -15.34 -3.73 -3.41
N LEU A 244 -15.65 -4.94 -2.94
CA LEU A 244 -15.21 -6.19 -3.58
C LEU A 244 -15.73 -6.30 -5.01
N ALA A 245 -16.99 -5.94 -5.25
CA ALA A 245 -17.57 -5.87 -6.59
C ALA A 245 -16.80 -4.90 -7.50
N PHE A 246 -16.45 -3.72 -6.99
CA PHE A 246 -15.65 -2.74 -7.72
C PHE A 246 -14.27 -3.30 -8.06
N TYR A 247 -13.55 -3.88 -7.10
CA TYR A 247 -12.25 -4.49 -7.35
C TYR A 247 -12.34 -5.67 -8.31
N GLY A 248 -13.29 -6.58 -8.09
CA GLY A 248 -13.52 -7.74 -8.94
C GLY A 248 -13.88 -7.39 -10.39
N SER A 249 -14.38 -6.16 -10.65
CA SER A 249 -14.63 -5.68 -12.02
C SER A 249 -13.35 -5.36 -12.79
N THR A 250 -12.22 -5.21 -12.11
CA THR A 250 -10.95 -4.79 -12.71
C THR A 250 -10.20 -5.98 -13.30
N PRO A 251 -9.90 -6.00 -14.62
CA PRO A 251 -9.25 -7.16 -15.26
C PRO A 251 -7.91 -7.56 -14.64
N ALA A 252 -7.17 -6.60 -14.08
CA ALA A 252 -5.87 -6.87 -13.46
C ALA A 252 -5.97 -7.71 -12.16
N TYR A 253 -7.16 -7.85 -11.58
CA TYR A 253 -7.39 -8.59 -10.34
C TYR A 253 -8.11 -9.93 -10.57
N SER A 254 -8.39 -10.30 -11.85
CA SER A 254 -9.12 -11.54 -12.18
C SER A 254 -8.43 -12.79 -11.63
N GLY A 255 -7.10 -12.82 -11.59
CA GLY A 255 -6.33 -13.99 -11.13
C GLY A 255 -6.72 -14.50 -9.75
N VAL A 256 -7.17 -13.62 -8.84
CA VAL A 256 -7.66 -14.04 -7.54
C VAL A 256 -9.00 -14.78 -7.65
N LEU A 257 -9.91 -14.29 -8.49
CA LEU A 257 -11.19 -14.93 -8.77
C LEU A 257 -11.01 -16.26 -9.50
N ASP A 258 -10.15 -16.26 -10.53
CA ASP A 258 -9.84 -17.44 -11.34
C ASP A 258 -9.27 -18.58 -10.49
N TYR A 259 -8.39 -18.25 -9.53
CA TYR A 259 -7.80 -19.21 -8.60
C TYR A 259 -8.85 -19.93 -7.72
N HIS A 260 -9.94 -19.24 -7.38
CA HIS A 260 -11.02 -19.76 -6.55
C HIS A 260 -12.25 -20.25 -7.32
N GLY A 261 -12.17 -20.36 -8.66
CA GLY A 261 -13.28 -20.87 -9.51
C GLY A 261 -14.38 -19.87 -9.80
N TYR A 262 -14.11 -18.57 -9.63
CA TYR A 262 -15.02 -17.46 -9.94
C TYR A 262 -14.65 -16.73 -11.24
N GLU A 263 -14.02 -17.40 -12.20
CA GLU A 263 -13.54 -16.82 -13.47
C GLU A 263 -14.63 -16.12 -14.28
N HIS A 264 -15.90 -16.53 -14.12
CA HIS A 264 -17.05 -15.92 -14.78
C HIS A 264 -17.41 -14.53 -14.22
N LEU A 265 -17.03 -14.26 -12.97
CA LEU A 265 -17.49 -13.08 -12.24
C LEU A 265 -16.81 -11.78 -12.72
N GLN A 266 -15.49 -11.80 -13.02
CA GLN A 266 -14.79 -10.59 -13.46
C GLN A 266 -15.38 -9.98 -14.75
N PRO A 267 -15.64 -10.74 -15.84
CA PRO A 267 -16.25 -10.18 -17.05
C PRO A 267 -17.64 -9.61 -16.80
N GLU A 268 -18.45 -10.27 -15.98
CA GLU A 268 -19.80 -9.83 -15.63
C GLU A 268 -19.75 -8.51 -14.85
N LEU A 269 -18.95 -8.43 -13.79
CA LEU A 269 -18.77 -7.21 -13.01
C LEU A 269 -18.21 -6.06 -13.87
N ASN A 270 -17.26 -6.35 -14.77
CA ASN A 270 -16.71 -5.35 -15.67
C ASN A 270 -17.78 -4.79 -16.64
N GLN A 271 -18.68 -5.62 -17.14
CA GLN A 271 -19.79 -5.17 -17.98
C GLN A 271 -20.75 -4.28 -17.18
N LEU A 272 -21.17 -4.70 -16.00
CA LEU A 272 -22.06 -3.93 -15.11
C LEU A 272 -21.44 -2.58 -14.70
N SER A 273 -20.14 -2.55 -14.40
CA SER A 273 -19.43 -1.31 -14.07
C SER A 273 -19.46 -0.28 -15.19
N LYS A 274 -19.34 -0.72 -16.45
CA LYS A 274 -19.44 0.16 -17.63
C LYS A 274 -20.86 0.70 -17.83
N GLN A 275 -21.87 0.01 -17.31
CA GLN A 275 -23.28 0.43 -17.34
C GLN A 275 -23.64 1.32 -16.12
N GLY A 276 -22.75 1.39 -15.12
CA GLY A 276 -23.01 2.11 -13.87
C GLY A 276 -23.98 1.38 -12.93
N ASP A 277 -24.20 0.08 -13.14
CA ASP A 277 -25.12 -0.73 -12.32
C ASP A 277 -24.42 -1.29 -11.07
N TRP A 278 -24.06 -0.38 -10.17
CA TRP A 278 -23.36 -0.69 -8.92
C TRP A 278 -24.18 -1.57 -7.99
N LYS A 279 -25.52 -1.46 -8.04
CA LYS A 279 -26.42 -2.26 -7.21
C LYS A 279 -26.32 -3.74 -7.58
N THR A 280 -26.55 -4.05 -8.86
CA THR A 280 -26.45 -5.44 -9.35
C THR A 280 -25.06 -6.01 -9.15
N MET A 281 -24.00 -5.21 -9.34
CA MET A 281 -22.62 -5.64 -9.04
C MET A 281 -22.47 -6.10 -7.58
N THR A 282 -23.00 -5.33 -6.62
CA THR A 282 -22.92 -5.68 -5.21
C THR A 282 -23.70 -6.96 -4.90
N GLU A 283 -24.86 -7.17 -5.53
CA GLU A 283 -25.70 -8.36 -5.36
C GLU A 283 -25.05 -9.65 -5.92
N LYS A 284 -24.02 -9.52 -6.77
CA LYS A 284 -23.23 -10.66 -7.27
C LYS A 284 -22.16 -11.15 -6.28
N ILE A 285 -21.86 -10.38 -5.26
CA ILE A 285 -20.92 -10.75 -4.21
C ILE A 285 -21.70 -11.42 -3.09
N ASP A 286 -21.63 -12.73 -3.04
CA ASP A 286 -22.26 -13.54 -1.98
C ASP A 286 -21.45 -13.53 -0.67
N ASP A 287 -22.02 -14.15 0.36
CA ASP A 287 -21.37 -14.22 1.66
C ASP A 287 -20.07 -15.04 1.64
N ASP A 288 -20.00 -16.10 0.82
CA ASP A 288 -18.81 -16.94 0.68
C ASP A 288 -17.64 -16.14 0.12
N LEU A 289 -17.90 -15.30 -0.88
CA LEU A 289 -16.88 -14.41 -1.47
C LEU A 289 -16.47 -13.29 -0.52
N VAL A 290 -17.41 -12.77 0.30
CA VAL A 290 -17.06 -11.81 1.36
C VAL A 290 -16.17 -12.50 2.40
N ASP A 291 -16.47 -13.71 2.84
CA ASP A 291 -15.67 -14.44 3.82
C ASP A 291 -14.27 -14.80 3.28
N LEU A 292 -14.18 -15.08 1.98
CA LEU A 292 -12.93 -15.36 1.29
C LEU A 292 -12.00 -14.12 1.24
N LEU A 293 -12.54 -12.92 0.99
CA LEU A 293 -11.79 -11.70 0.67
C LEU A 293 -11.75 -10.65 1.78
N CYS A 294 -12.53 -10.83 2.86
CA CYS A 294 -12.71 -9.84 3.91
C CYS A 294 -12.56 -10.50 5.29
N VAL A 295 -12.02 -9.78 6.25
CA VAL A 295 -12.05 -10.18 7.67
C VAL A 295 -13.27 -9.54 8.33
N SER A 296 -14.20 -10.36 8.86
CA SER A 296 -15.46 -9.89 9.44
C SER A 296 -15.63 -10.34 10.89
N GLY A 297 -16.25 -9.51 11.72
CA GLY A 297 -16.63 -9.84 13.09
C GLY A 297 -16.58 -8.68 14.06
N THR A 298 -16.65 -9.00 15.34
CA THR A 298 -16.41 -8.08 16.45
C THR A 298 -14.93 -7.69 16.52
N PRO A 299 -14.54 -6.60 17.22
CA PRO A 299 -13.14 -6.19 17.34
C PRO A 299 -12.20 -7.32 17.78
N SER A 300 -12.62 -8.14 18.75
CA SER A 300 -11.81 -9.25 19.24
C SER A 300 -11.65 -10.37 18.19
N GLU A 301 -12.71 -10.71 17.46
CA GLU A 301 -12.66 -11.71 16.39
C GLU A 301 -11.82 -11.20 15.20
N VAL A 302 -11.97 -9.93 14.82
CA VAL A 302 -11.18 -9.32 13.74
C VAL A 302 -9.69 -9.36 14.08
N GLY A 303 -9.31 -9.01 15.31
CA GLY A 303 -7.92 -9.06 15.74
C GLY A 303 -7.29 -10.46 15.61
N ALA A 304 -7.98 -11.49 16.08
CA ALA A 304 -7.54 -12.88 15.96
C ALA A 304 -7.44 -13.34 14.50
N LYS A 305 -8.48 -13.06 13.70
CA LYS A 305 -8.56 -13.45 12.28
C LYS A 305 -7.54 -12.72 11.40
N LEU A 306 -7.18 -11.47 11.70
CA LEU A 306 -6.16 -10.73 10.94
C LEU A 306 -4.80 -11.42 11.00
N LYS A 307 -4.40 -11.86 12.19
CA LYS A 307 -3.13 -12.56 12.40
C LYS A 307 -3.12 -13.93 11.72
N GLU A 308 -4.23 -14.69 11.86
CA GLU A 308 -4.38 -16.00 11.22
C GLU A 308 -4.33 -15.85 9.69
N ARG A 309 -5.17 -14.96 9.12
CA ARG A 309 -5.26 -14.75 7.68
C ARG A 309 -3.95 -14.31 7.06
N ASN A 310 -3.25 -13.36 7.68
CA ASN A 310 -2.04 -12.75 7.14
C ASN A 310 -0.75 -13.32 7.74
N GLY A 311 -0.75 -14.58 8.18
CA GLY A 311 0.41 -15.24 8.78
C GLY A 311 1.66 -15.30 7.87
N PHE A 312 1.50 -15.13 6.56
CA PHE A 312 2.58 -15.02 5.58
C PHE A 312 3.17 -13.60 5.47
N ALA A 313 2.54 -12.59 6.08
CA ALA A 313 2.93 -11.20 5.99
C ALA A 313 3.56 -10.68 7.30
N ASP A 314 4.39 -9.65 7.18
CA ASP A 314 5.02 -8.99 8.33
C ASP A 314 4.07 -7.98 8.98
N ARG A 315 3.15 -7.41 8.20
CA ARG A 315 2.23 -6.37 8.66
C ARG A 315 0.90 -6.36 7.91
N SER A 316 -0.15 -5.92 8.59
CA SER A 316 -1.49 -5.77 8.02
C SER A 316 -2.07 -4.39 8.28
N THR A 317 -2.55 -3.76 7.22
CA THR A 317 -3.29 -2.49 7.29
C THR A 317 -4.78 -2.77 7.25
N MET A 318 -5.52 -2.33 8.24
CA MET A 318 -6.96 -2.44 8.27
C MET A 318 -7.60 -1.42 7.32
N MET A 319 -8.37 -1.91 6.34
CA MET A 319 -9.08 -1.09 5.36
C MET A 319 -10.59 -1.17 5.62
N PHE A 320 -11.18 -0.05 6.04
CA PHE A 320 -12.61 0.06 6.28
C PHE A 320 -13.31 0.78 5.13
N TYR A 321 -14.46 0.25 4.70
CA TYR A 321 -15.28 0.88 3.68
C TYR A 321 -16.59 1.40 4.29
N GLY A 322 -16.81 2.71 4.19
CA GLY A 322 -17.89 3.44 4.87
C GLY A 322 -17.37 4.25 6.06
N ALA A 323 -18.21 4.47 7.06
CA ALA A 323 -17.74 5.14 8.28
C ALA A 323 -16.71 4.26 9.00
N PRO A 324 -15.55 4.82 9.40
CA PRO A 324 -14.58 4.07 10.19
C PRO A 324 -15.22 3.66 11.53
N PRO A 325 -14.77 2.53 12.11
CA PRO A 325 -15.14 2.16 13.47
C PRO A 325 -14.70 3.23 14.47
N ASP A 326 -15.32 3.22 15.64
CA ASP A 326 -14.86 4.09 16.71
C ASP A 326 -13.43 3.71 17.18
N PRO A 327 -12.66 4.66 17.74
CA PRO A 327 -11.27 4.44 18.14
C PRO A 327 -11.10 3.29 19.15
N ASP A 328 -12.08 3.10 20.07
CA ASP A 328 -12.01 2.01 21.06
C ASP A 328 -12.12 0.64 20.39
N ALA A 329 -12.97 0.51 19.35
CA ALA A 329 -13.07 -0.73 18.58
C ALA A 329 -11.76 -1.05 17.84
N ILE A 330 -11.07 -0.05 17.31
CA ILE A 330 -9.75 -0.23 16.68
C ILE A 330 -8.72 -0.65 17.73
N ALA A 331 -8.68 -0.01 18.90
CA ALA A 331 -7.76 -0.35 19.98
C ALA A 331 -8.00 -1.77 20.51
N ASP A 332 -9.26 -2.18 20.69
CA ASP A 332 -9.62 -3.55 21.07
C ASP A 332 -9.14 -4.58 20.05
N THR A 333 -9.25 -4.26 18.74
CA THR A 333 -8.74 -5.11 17.65
C THR A 333 -7.22 -5.26 17.71
N VAL A 334 -6.48 -4.16 17.88
CA VAL A 334 -5.02 -4.19 18.01
C VAL A 334 -4.58 -5.03 19.20
N LYS A 335 -5.26 -4.87 20.35
CA LYS A 335 -4.98 -5.66 21.56
C LYS A 335 -5.24 -7.17 21.33
N ALA A 336 -6.34 -7.51 20.66
CA ALA A 336 -6.68 -8.90 20.38
C ALA A 336 -5.70 -9.55 19.38
N ALA A 337 -5.20 -8.84 18.40
CA ALA A 337 -4.23 -9.37 17.44
C ALA A 337 -2.84 -9.59 18.05
N ARG A 338 -2.51 -8.92 19.16
CA ARG A 338 -1.23 -9.07 19.88
C ARG A 338 -1.26 -10.13 20.99
N SER A 339 -2.46 -10.62 21.33
CA SER A 339 -2.62 -11.71 22.31
C SER A 339 -2.38 -13.08 21.67
#